data_5ecb0e66703680656aded86e2dd747e4
#
_entry.id   5ecb0e66703680656aded86e2dd747e4
#
_cell.length_a   1.000
_cell.length_b   1.000
_cell.length_c   1.000
_cell.angle_alpha   90.00
_cell.angle_beta   90.00
_cell.angle_gamma   90.00
#
_symmetry.space_group_name_H-M   'P 1'
#
loop_
_entity.id
_entity.type
_entity.pdbx_description
1 polymer ?
#
loop_
_entity_poly.entity_id
_entity_poly.type
_entity_poly.pdbx_seq_one_letter_code
_entity_poly.pdbx_strand_id
1 'polypeptide(L)'
;MKSLLSLSIAASLMASAAAADFLELEKDELTFGFIKLTDMAPLAVAYENGYFEDEGLFVTLEAQANWKVLLDGVISGQLDGAHMLAGQPLAATIGYGTQAHIITPLSMDLNGNAITVSNEIWDQMRPNIPSMADGRPQHPISAAALKP
;
A
#
# COMPACT_ATOMS: atom_id res chain seq x y z
N MET A 1 36.54 57.77 5.89
CA MET A 1 36.84 56.56 5.15
C MET A 1 36.60 55.36 6.05
N LYS A 2 35.39 55.03 6.34
CA LYS A 2 34.94 53.78 7.06
C LYS A 2 33.46 53.61 6.75
N SER A 3 33.09 52.81 5.75
CA SER A 3 31.77 52.25 5.58
C SER A 3 31.49 51.74 4.15
N LEU A 4 32.25 50.77 3.67
CA LEU A 4 31.98 50.09 2.40
C LEU A 4 32.31 48.58 2.46
N LEU A 5 32.27 47.96 3.63
CA LEU A 5 32.63 46.52 3.76
C LEU A 5 31.52 45.64 4.31
N SER A 6 30.26 46.09 4.35
CA SER A 6 29.17 45.32 4.99
C SER A 6 28.04 44.90 4.05
N LEU A 7 28.24 44.98 2.72
CA LEU A 7 27.16 44.67 1.75
C LEU A 7 27.43 43.47 0.86
N SER A 8 28.43 42.66 1.12
CA SER A 8 28.81 41.55 0.23
C SER A 8 28.55 40.14 0.78
N ILE A 9 27.95 39.99 1.97
CA ILE A 9 27.73 38.67 2.60
C ILE A 9 26.25 38.23 2.54
N ALA A 10 25.33 39.11 2.15
CA ALA A 10 23.89 38.79 2.10
C ALA A 10 23.38 38.18 0.77
N ALA A 11 24.25 38.01 -0.23
CA ALA A 11 23.82 37.55 -1.57
C ALA A 11 24.12 36.07 -1.87
N SER A 12 24.71 35.32 -0.95
CA SER A 12 25.09 33.91 -1.20
C SER A 12 24.25 32.86 -0.47
N LEU A 13 23.10 33.23 0.09
CA LEU A 13 22.20 32.30 0.77
C LEU A 13 20.90 32.01 -0.01
N MET A 14 20.81 32.39 -1.29
CA MET A 14 19.68 32.03 -2.12
C MET A 14 20.20 31.23 -3.31
N ALA A 15 20.27 29.94 -3.20
CA ALA A 15 20.09 28.98 -4.30
C ALA A 15 20.54 27.59 -3.85
N SER A 16 19.73 26.96 -3.06
CA SER A 16 19.64 25.50 -3.05
C SER A 16 18.18 25.15 -2.87
N ALA A 17 17.30 25.67 -3.72
CA ALA A 17 16.14 24.90 -4.11
C ALA A 17 16.74 23.70 -4.84
N ALA A 18 16.90 22.57 -4.15
CA ALA A 18 17.08 21.32 -4.82
C ALA A 18 15.89 21.20 -5.78
N ALA A 19 16.13 21.43 -7.07
CA ALA A 19 15.24 20.94 -8.09
C ALA A 19 15.23 19.43 -7.83
N ALA A 20 14.14 18.91 -7.31
CA ALA A 20 13.86 17.48 -7.41
C ALA A 20 13.94 17.21 -8.91
N ASP A 21 14.96 16.47 -9.35
CA ASP A 21 14.99 15.94 -10.70
C ASP A 21 13.73 15.09 -10.80
N PHE A 22 12.70 15.61 -11.45
CA PHE A 22 11.54 14.81 -11.82
C PHE A 22 12.07 13.71 -12.73
N LEU A 23 11.87 12.47 -12.31
CA LEU A 23 12.18 11.34 -13.14
C LEU A 23 11.41 11.49 -14.46
N GLU A 24 12.08 11.31 -15.58
CA GLU A 24 11.40 11.24 -16.88
C GLU A 24 10.48 10.01 -16.84
N LEU A 25 9.16 10.26 -16.92
CA LEU A 25 8.17 9.19 -16.86
C LEU A 25 8.09 8.49 -18.21
N GLU A 26 8.18 7.16 -18.21
CA GLU A 26 7.94 6.36 -19.42
C GLU A 26 6.45 6.37 -19.81
N LYS A 27 5.57 6.51 -18.82
CA LYS A 27 4.12 6.56 -18.98
C LYS A 27 3.51 7.33 -17.81
N ASP A 28 2.66 8.29 -18.09
CA ASP A 28 2.00 9.14 -17.10
C ASP A 28 0.53 8.74 -16.83
N GLU A 29 -0.15 8.13 -17.80
CA GLU A 29 -1.52 7.61 -17.63
C GLU A 29 -1.46 6.12 -17.24
N LEU A 30 -1.92 5.78 -16.03
CA LEU A 30 -1.85 4.42 -15.50
C LEU A 30 -3.24 3.93 -15.06
N THR A 31 -3.50 2.64 -15.28
CA THR A 31 -4.71 1.99 -14.78
C THR A 31 -4.34 0.93 -13.74
N PHE A 32 -4.80 1.12 -12.50
CA PHE A 32 -4.58 0.18 -11.41
C PHE A 32 -5.86 -0.57 -11.07
N GLY A 33 -5.77 -1.90 -11.09
CA GLY A 33 -6.85 -2.77 -10.68
C GLY A 33 -6.89 -2.99 -9.17
N PHE A 34 -8.09 -3.18 -8.63
CA PHE A 34 -8.25 -3.53 -7.22
C PHE A 34 -9.48 -4.41 -6.97
N ILE A 35 -9.48 -5.12 -5.86
CA ILE A 35 -10.65 -5.77 -5.29
C ILE A 35 -11.20 -4.86 -4.17
N LYS A 36 -12.51 -4.78 -4.04
CA LYS A 36 -13.20 -3.91 -3.06
C LYS A 36 -13.02 -4.43 -1.63
N LEU A 37 -11.80 -4.35 -1.13
CA LEU A 37 -11.39 -4.73 0.22
C LEU A 37 -10.65 -3.57 0.89
N THR A 38 -10.54 -3.59 2.21
CA THR A 38 -9.93 -2.51 2.98
C THR A 38 -8.43 -2.36 2.74
N ASP A 39 -7.75 -3.40 2.32
CA ASP A 39 -6.31 -3.43 2.03
C ASP A 39 -5.93 -2.65 0.75
N MET A 40 -6.90 -2.25 -0.09
CA MET A 40 -6.68 -1.31 -1.18
C MET A 40 -6.63 0.16 -0.74
N ALA A 41 -6.90 0.44 0.54
CA ALA A 41 -7.00 1.80 1.06
C ALA A 41 -5.80 2.72 0.72
N PRO A 42 -4.53 2.27 0.70
CA PRO A 42 -3.42 3.13 0.29
C PRO A 42 -3.58 3.70 -1.12
N LEU A 43 -4.08 2.91 -2.08
CA LEU A 43 -4.36 3.40 -3.44
C LEU A 43 -5.49 4.43 -3.46
N ALA A 44 -6.57 4.16 -2.71
CA ALA A 44 -7.69 5.10 -2.60
C ALA A 44 -7.27 6.42 -1.95
N VAL A 45 -6.46 6.36 -0.89
CA VAL A 45 -5.95 7.56 -0.21
C VAL A 45 -5.03 8.36 -1.13
N ALA A 46 -4.16 7.71 -1.88
CA ALA A 46 -3.28 8.38 -2.83
C ALA A 46 -4.08 9.06 -3.95
N TYR A 47 -5.09 8.39 -4.48
CA TYR A 47 -5.97 8.91 -5.50
C TYR A 47 -6.78 10.11 -5.02
N GLU A 48 -7.47 9.99 -3.89
CA GLU A 48 -8.36 11.02 -3.36
C GLU A 48 -7.62 12.28 -2.87
N ASN A 49 -6.36 12.15 -2.47
CA ASN A 49 -5.54 13.28 -2.03
C ASN A 49 -4.66 13.89 -3.14
N GLY A 50 -4.73 13.40 -4.36
CA GLY A 50 -3.94 13.92 -5.47
C GLY A 50 -2.44 13.57 -5.41
N TYR A 51 -2.04 12.54 -4.65
CA TYR A 51 -0.62 12.19 -4.52
C TYR A 51 -0.04 11.62 -5.80
N PHE A 52 -0.86 11.03 -6.66
CA PHE A 52 -0.41 10.60 -7.98
C PHE A 52 -0.15 11.79 -8.89
N GLU A 53 -1.03 12.77 -8.89
CA GLU A 53 -0.92 13.99 -9.68
C GLU A 53 0.28 14.86 -9.23
N ASP A 54 0.58 14.86 -7.93
CA ASP A 54 1.77 15.54 -7.38
C ASP A 54 3.08 14.97 -7.95
N GLU A 55 3.09 13.69 -8.35
CA GLU A 55 4.20 13.00 -9.00
C GLU A 55 4.07 12.98 -10.54
N GLY A 56 3.09 13.68 -11.08
CA GLY A 56 2.85 13.78 -12.54
C GLY A 56 2.17 12.54 -13.13
N LEU A 57 1.52 11.70 -12.31
CA LEU A 57 0.82 10.50 -12.74
C LEU A 57 -0.70 10.72 -12.78
N PHE A 58 -1.34 10.30 -13.85
CA PHE A 58 -2.79 10.30 -14.01
C PHE A 58 -3.32 8.87 -13.85
N VAL A 59 -3.70 8.53 -12.62
CA VAL A 59 -4.10 7.17 -12.26
C VAL A 59 -5.60 6.98 -12.35
N THR A 60 -6.04 5.91 -13.01
CA THR A 60 -7.40 5.41 -12.96
C THR A 60 -7.45 4.18 -12.06
N LEU A 61 -8.37 4.15 -11.09
CA LEU A 61 -8.61 2.99 -10.24
C LEU A 61 -9.80 2.19 -10.77
N GLU A 62 -9.58 0.91 -11.12
CA GLU A 62 -10.57 0.04 -11.72
C GLU A 62 -10.88 -1.18 -10.84
N ALA A 63 -12.13 -1.25 -10.35
CA ALA A 63 -12.57 -2.39 -9.53
C ALA A 63 -12.75 -3.64 -10.39
N GLN A 64 -12.11 -4.74 -9.99
CA GLN A 64 -12.18 -6.02 -10.67
C GLN A 64 -13.14 -6.98 -9.97
N ALA A 65 -13.73 -7.90 -10.75
CA ALA A 65 -14.75 -8.82 -10.26
C ALA A 65 -14.21 -9.88 -9.27
N ASN A 66 -12.96 -10.29 -9.46
CA ASN A 66 -12.30 -11.30 -8.63
C ASN A 66 -10.78 -11.30 -8.87
N TRP A 67 -10.06 -12.05 -8.04
CA TRP A 67 -8.61 -12.14 -8.07
C TRP A 67 -8.04 -12.69 -9.38
N LYS A 68 -8.77 -13.59 -10.04
CA LYS A 68 -8.30 -14.16 -11.32
C LYS A 68 -8.36 -13.11 -12.42
N VAL A 69 -9.47 -12.38 -12.53
CA VAL A 69 -9.64 -11.30 -13.52
C VAL A 69 -8.60 -10.21 -13.29
N LEU A 70 -8.35 -9.86 -12.04
CA LEU A 70 -7.31 -8.89 -11.66
C LEU A 70 -5.91 -9.34 -12.14
N LEU A 71 -5.53 -10.58 -11.85
CA LEU A 71 -4.25 -11.15 -12.27
C LEU A 71 -4.13 -11.19 -13.80
N ASP A 72 -5.16 -11.68 -14.48
CA ASP A 72 -5.21 -11.77 -15.94
C ASP A 72 -5.08 -10.36 -16.58
N GLY A 73 -5.69 -9.34 -15.97
CA GLY A 73 -5.58 -7.94 -16.40
C GLY A 73 -4.16 -7.42 -16.35
N VAL A 74 -3.40 -7.73 -15.30
CA VAL A 74 -1.98 -7.37 -15.19
C VAL A 74 -1.14 -8.15 -16.20
N ILE A 75 -1.36 -9.45 -16.33
CA ILE A 75 -0.60 -10.31 -17.25
C ILE A 75 -0.82 -9.89 -18.72
N SER A 76 -2.03 -9.50 -19.07
CA SER A 76 -2.37 -9.05 -20.44
C SER A 76 -1.96 -7.62 -20.74
N GLY A 77 -1.55 -6.84 -19.74
CA GLY A 77 -1.24 -5.41 -19.88
C GLY A 77 -2.48 -4.51 -20.01
N GLN A 78 -3.67 -5.01 -19.69
CA GLN A 78 -4.88 -4.17 -19.56
C GLN A 78 -4.82 -3.29 -18.31
N LEU A 79 -4.14 -3.78 -17.27
CA LEU A 79 -3.83 -3.05 -16.05
C LEU A 79 -2.32 -2.85 -15.96
N ASP A 80 -1.90 -1.65 -15.66
CA ASP A 80 -0.49 -1.32 -15.45
C ASP A 80 0.02 -1.85 -14.10
N GLY A 81 -0.88 -2.00 -13.15
CA GLY A 81 -0.61 -2.58 -11.85
C GLY A 81 -1.88 -2.97 -11.11
N ALA A 82 -1.74 -3.62 -9.99
CA ALA A 82 -2.88 -4.02 -9.19
C ALA A 82 -2.52 -4.23 -7.71
N HIS A 83 -3.47 -3.92 -6.85
CA HIS A 83 -3.51 -4.44 -5.49
C HIS A 83 -3.79 -5.93 -5.53
N MET A 84 -2.95 -6.75 -4.89
CA MET A 84 -3.01 -8.19 -5.07
C MET A 84 -2.60 -8.94 -3.80
N LEU A 85 -3.16 -10.13 -3.58
CA LEU A 85 -2.70 -11.02 -2.53
C LEU A 85 -1.25 -11.45 -2.81
N ALA A 86 -0.38 -11.38 -1.81
CA ALA A 86 1.05 -11.66 -1.93
C ALA A 86 1.37 -13.03 -2.56
N GLY A 87 0.51 -14.03 -2.35
CA GLY A 87 0.68 -15.36 -2.93
C GLY A 87 0.46 -15.43 -4.45
N GLN A 88 -0.29 -14.50 -5.05
CA GLN A 88 -0.61 -14.55 -6.48
C GLN A 88 0.61 -14.25 -7.37
N PRO A 89 1.36 -13.15 -7.18
CA PRO A 89 2.56 -12.90 -7.97
C PRO A 89 3.63 -13.98 -7.77
N LEU A 90 3.78 -14.53 -6.56
CA LEU A 90 4.68 -15.65 -6.30
C LEU A 90 4.26 -16.90 -7.09
N ALA A 91 2.97 -17.26 -7.02
CA ALA A 91 2.43 -18.41 -7.74
C ALA A 91 2.63 -18.28 -9.26
N ALA A 92 2.34 -17.10 -9.82
CA ALA A 92 2.54 -16.82 -11.24
C ALA A 92 4.03 -16.91 -11.64
N THR A 93 4.93 -16.39 -10.81
CA THR A 93 6.39 -16.43 -11.09
C THR A 93 6.95 -17.85 -11.14
N ILE A 94 6.45 -18.75 -10.29
CA ILE A 94 6.88 -20.16 -10.30
C ILE A 94 6.07 -21.06 -11.24
N GLY A 95 5.11 -20.49 -11.97
CA GLY A 95 4.27 -21.22 -12.94
C GLY A 95 3.15 -22.04 -12.31
N TYR A 96 2.71 -21.71 -11.09
CA TYR A 96 1.57 -22.36 -10.48
C TYR A 96 0.26 -21.74 -11.01
N GLY A 97 -0.43 -22.48 -11.85
CA GLY A 97 -1.64 -22.05 -12.56
C GLY A 97 -1.31 -21.31 -13.86
N THR A 98 -0.82 -20.10 -13.78
CA THR A 98 -0.37 -19.28 -14.93
C THR A 98 1.08 -18.87 -14.73
N GLN A 99 1.91 -18.99 -15.74
CA GLN A 99 3.30 -18.53 -15.68
C GLN A 99 3.41 -17.09 -16.21
N ALA A 100 3.87 -16.18 -15.35
CA ALA A 100 4.12 -14.81 -15.71
C ALA A 100 5.19 -14.20 -14.81
N HIS A 101 5.96 -13.27 -15.36
CA HIS A 101 6.90 -12.47 -14.57
C HIS A 101 6.16 -11.23 -14.03
N ILE A 102 5.94 -11.21 -12.72
CA ILE A 102 5.26 -10.10 -12.03
C ILE A 102 6.20 -9.49 -11.01
N ILE A 103 6.36 -8.18 -11.08
CA ILE A 103 7.14 -7.41 -10.12
C ILE A 103 6.22 -6.94 -9.00
N THR A 104 6.64 -7.15 -7.75
CA THR A 104 5.97 -6.63 -6.57
C THR A 104 6.85 -5.52 -5.97
N PRO A 105 6.55 -4.23 -6.25
CA PRO A 105 7.43 -3.13 -5.83
C PRO A 105 7.35 -2.84 -4.34
N LEU A 106 6.21 -3.08 -3.69
CA LEU A 106 5.99 -2.78 -2.28
C LEU A 106 4.89 -3.65 -1.66
N SER A 107 4.89 -3.73 -0.34
CA SER A 107 3.78 -4.27 0.46
C SER A 107 2.93 -3.10 0.93
N MET A 108 1.63 -3.12 0.63
CA MET A 108 0.70 -2.04 0.96
C MET A 108 0.27 -2.07 2.43
N ASP A 109 0.27 -3.25 3.04
CA ASP A 109 -0.05 -3.43 4.45
C ASP A 109 0.86 -4.48 5.11
N LEU A 110 0.90 -4.45 6.43
CA LEU A 110 1.62 -5.40 7.26
C LEU A 110 0.68 -5.98 8.31
N ASN A 111 0.78 -7.29 8.56
CA ASN A 111 -0.05 -8.01 9.53
C ASN A 111 -1.57 -7.94 9.22
N GLY A 112 -1.92 -7.89 7.95
CA GLY A 112 -3.28 -7.66 7.49
C GLY A 112 -4.25 -8.85 7.65
N ASN A 113 -3.75 -10.06 7.92
CA ASN A 113 -4.60 -11.23 8.06
C ASN A 113 -5.16 -11.33 9.48
N ALA A 114 -6.49 -11.38 9.58
CA ALA A 114 -7.19 -11.54 10.83
C ALA A 114 -8.32 -12.58 10.70
N ILE A 115 -8.67 -13.19 11.81
CA ILE A 115 -9.85 -14.03 11.91
C ILE A 115 -10.94 -13.21 12.62
N THR A 116 -12.01 -12.89 11.88
CA THR A 116 -13.16 -12.18 12.42
C THR A 116 -14.19 -13.20 12.91
N VAL A 117 -14.66 -13.02 14.13
CA VAL A 117 -15.68 -13.88 14.75
C VAL A 117 -16.93 -13.06 15.08
N SER A 118 -18.08 -13.74 15.23
CA SER A 118 -19.30 -13.08 15.73
C SER A 118 -19.12 -12.67 17.20
N ASN A 119 -19.95 -11.72 17.66
CA ASN A 119 -19.96 -11.32 19.08
C ASN A 119 -20.24 -12.49 20.01
N GLU A 120 -21.13 -13.42 19.61
CA GLU A 120 -21.42 -14.62 20.38
C GLU A 120 -20.17 -15.49 20.58
N ILE A 121 -19.39 -15.73 19.53
CA ILE A 121 -18.13 -16.48 19.62
C ILE A 121 -17.11 -15.69 20.43
N TRP A 122 -17.04 -14.37 20.26
CA TRP A 122 -16.17 -13.52 21.06
C TRP A 122 -16.44 -13.63 22.57
N ASP A 123 -17.71 -13.60 22.97
CA ASP A 123 -18.12 -13.70 24.38
C ASP A 123 -17.75 -15.08 24.98
N GLN A 124 -17.78 -16.15 24.17
CA GLN A 124 -17.30 -17.47 24.56
C GLN A 124 -15.77 -17.56 24.68
N MET A 125 -15.06 -16.87 23.79
CA MET A 125 -13.58 -16.86 23.78
C MET A 125 -12.98 -16.00 24.89
N ARG A 126 -13.60 -14.86 25.17
CA ARG A 126 -13.07 -13.80 26.03
C ARG A 126 -12.60 -14.27 27.39
N PRO A 127 -13.32 -15.17 28.13
CA PRO A 127 -12.85 -15.68 29.42
C PRO A 127 -11.55 -16.49 29.36
N ASN A 128 -11.22 -17.02 28.16
CA ASN A 128 -10.03 -17.86 27.92
C ASN A 128 -8.83 -17.04 27.41
N ILE A 129 -9.00 -15.73 27.21
CA ILE A 129 -7.95 -14.84 26.73
C ILE A 129 -7.26 -14.17 27.91
N PRO A 130 -5.94 -14.33 28.09
CA PRO A 130 -5.20 -13.61 29.13
C PRO A 130 -5.34 -12.09 28.94
N SER A 131 -5.41 -11.37 30.06
CA SER A 131 -5.41 -9.91 30.04
C SER A 131 -4.01 -9.34 30.17
N MET A 132 -3.75 -8.24 29.48
CA MET A 132 -2.58 -7.41 29.71
C MET A 132 -2.73 -6.61 31.01
N ALA A 133 -1.65 -5.99 31.47
CA ALA A 133 -1.62 -5.18 32.69
C ALA A 133 -2.64 -4.01 32.67
N ASP A 134 -3.02 -3.54 31.50
CA ASP A 134 -4.00 -2.46 31.26
C ASP A 134 -5.45 -2.98 31.11
N GLY A 135 -5.68 -4.28 31.32
CA GLY A 135 -6.99 -4.92 31.22
C GLY A 135 -7.46 -5.25 29.81
N ARG A 136 -6.68 -4.93 28.77
CA ARG A 136 -7.00 -5.33 27.39
C ARG A 136 -6.68 -6.80 27.15
N PRO A 137 -7.37 -7.46 26.22
CA PRO A 137 -7.00 -8.80 25.79
C PRO A 137 -5.56 -8.86 25.28
N GLN A 138 -4.83 -9.91 25.62
CA GLN A 138 -3.46 -10.12 25.15
C GLN A 138 -3.47 -10.38 23.63
N HIS A 139 -2.60 -9.71 22.89
CA HIS A 139 -2.36 -9.96 21.47
C HIS A 139 -0.95 -10.54 21.24
N PRO A 140 -0.80 -11.43 20.23
CA PRO A 140 -1.84 -12.08 19.45
C PRO A 140 -2.68 -13.05 20.30
N ILE A 141 -3.98 -13.17 19.94
CA ILE A 141 -4.87 -14.13 20.62
C ILE A 141 -4.50 -15.54 20.16
N SER A 142 -4.22 -16.42 21.11
CA SER A 142 -3.91 -17.82 20.80
C SER A 142 -5.12 -18.56 20.25
N ALA A 143 -4.90 -19.46 19.28
CA ALA A 143 -5.91 -20.38 18.78
C ALA A 143 -6.51 -21.27 19.90
N ALA A 144 -5.83 -21.44 21.03
CA ALA A 144 -6.36 -22.14 22.20
C ALA A 144 -7.62 -21.48 22.78
N ALA A 145 -7.78 -20.15 22.60
CA ALA A 145 -8.98 -19.45 23.05
C ALA A 145 -10.24 -19.80 22.24
N LEU A 146 -10.08 -20.42 21.05
CA LEU A 146 -11.18 -20.92 20.21
C LEU A 146 -11.69 -22.29 20.66
N LYS A 147 -11.02 -22.94 21.59
CA LYS A 147 -11.48 -24.24 22.11
C LYS A 147 -12.61 -24.00 23.13
N PRO A 148 -13.75 -24.71 22.96
CA PRO A 148 -14.82 -24.65 23.91
C PRO A 148 -14.41 -25.21 25.27
#